data_ec3e7446a7b97289e628a8da0ab7857a
#
_entry.id   ec3e7446a7b97289e628a8da0ab7857a
#
_cell.length_a   1.000
_cell.length_b   1.000
_cell.length_c   1.000
_cell.angle_alpha   90.00
_cell.angle_beta   90.00
_cell.angle_gamma   90.00
#
_symmetry.space_group_name_H-M   'P 1'
#
loop_
_entity.id
_entity.type
_entity.pdbx_description
1 polymer ?
#
loop_
_entity_poly.entity_id
_entity_poly.type
_entity_poly.pdbx_seq_one_letter_code
_entity_poly.pdbx_strand_id
1 'polypeptide(L)'
;MTQDATWWEIAAFQCAARNQTQDAMLLAAGLDAHVWQQRSVQLAWHSARLEASEQLWLAVADGVAAGPDGALASRTFLTALHQTQATSPPNAAPGSVVRAAHDKWQARHLRPATQGASTTLAAVVLANDQCTAINCGDSRVWRLRASPQSQTVTWLQLSKDHTAWETLLAEGHAIAGQQSAYASIYGGLMHCLTLGHTSDSDVHDDADAYEDEIGRFAEPEDCPKLHVHQSRVEGGDVLLLATDGLHDCLDEEKRLALWNSESSLAVNVRALRTEVLRRGIPDDCTVIACRRLEQNRQTTF
;
A
#
# COMPACT_ATOMS: atom_id res chain seq x y z
N MET A 1 29.06 -3.65 20.90
CA MET A 1 28.71 -2.58 19.94
C MET A 1 27.21 -2.43 20.04
N THR A 2 26.71 -1.36 20.68
CA THR A 2 25.29 -1.02 20.67
C THR A 2 24.95 -0.61 19.24
N GLN A 3 24.13 -1.39 18.54
CA GLN A 3 23.58 -0.96 17.26
C GLN A 3 22.74 0.28 17.54
N ASP A 4 23.10 1.39 16.92
CA ASP A 4 22.39 2.65 17.10
C ASP A 4 20.95 2.51 16.57
N ALA A 5 20.00 2.99 17.37
CA ALA A 5 18.58 2.98 16.99
C ALA A 5 18.35 3.80 15.71
N THR A 6 17.51 3.32 14.84
CA THR A 6 17.12 4.02 13.60
C THR A 6 15.89 4.90 13.86
N TRP A 7 15.93 6.14 13.40
CA TRP A 7 14.82 7.09 13.55
C TRP A 7 14.09 7.28 12.23
N TRP A 8 12.75 7.34 12.32
CA TRP A 8 11.86 7.54 11.20
C TRP A 8 10.90 8.69 11.46
N GLU A 9 10.77 9.60 10.51
CA GLU A 9 9.70 10.60 10.47
C GLU A 9 8.54 10.01 9.69
N ILE A 10 7.31 10.16 10.20
CA ILE A 10 6.11 9.64 9.57
C ILE A 10 5.08 10.76 9.44
N ALA A 11 4.45 10.86 8.29
CA ALA A 11 3.31 11.73 8.04
C ALA A 11 2.27 10.99 7.20
N ALA A 12 0.99 11.17 7.51
CA ALA A 12 -0.08 10.49 6.82
C ALA A 12 -1.33 11.36 6.70
N PHE A 13 -2.17 11.08 5.71
CA PHE A 13 -3.53 11.59 5.65
C PHE A 13 -4.49 10.56 5.10
N GLN A 14 -5.77 10.75 5.41
CA GLN A 14 -6.89 10.03 4.83
C GLN A 14 -8.00 11.03 4.53
N CYS A 15 -8.59 10.94 3.35
CA CYS A 15 -9.73 11.74 2.90
C CYS A 15 -10.76 10.81 2.27
N ALA A 16 -12.01 10.92 2.71
CA ALA A 16 -13.11 10.16 2.13
C ALA A 16 -13.84 10.97 1.05
N ALA A 17 -14.08 10.36 -0.09
CA ALA A 17 -14.89 10.92 -1.17
C ALA A 17 -16.38 11.03 -0.76
N ARG A 18 -16.82 10.15 0.14
CA ARG A 18 -18.21 10.05 0.61
C ARG A 18 -18.27 10.24 2.13
N ASN A 19 -19.44 9.97 2.70
CA ASN A 19 -19.65 10.09 4.15
C ASN A 19 -18.84 9.09 4.97
N GLN A 20 -18.47 7.96 4.40
CA GLN A 20 -17.66 6.92 5.02
C GLN A 20 -16.54 6.54 4.05
N THR A 21 -15.33 6.36 4.56
CA THR A 21 -14.21 5.86 3.76
C THR A 21 -14.21 4.34 3.70
N GLN A 22 -13.84 3.81 2.56
CA GLN A 22 -13.56 2.38 2.35
C GLN A 22 -12.09 2.06 2.62
N ASP A 23 -11.23 3.08 2.62
CA ASP A 23 -9.81 2.94 2.93
C ASP A 23 -9.55 2.73 4.41
N ALA A 24 -8.47 2.03 4.71
CA ALA A 24 -7.88 1.93 6.03
C ALA A 24 -6.35 2.09 5.97
N MET A 25 -5.73 2.51 7.08
CA MET A 25 -4.27 2.55 7.21
C MET A 25 -3.81 1.95 8.54
N LEU A 26 -2.63 1.35 8.52
CA LEU A 26 -1.95 0.75 9.67
C LEU A 26 -0.59 1.40 9.86
N LEU A 27 -0.30 1.79 11.11
CA LEU A 27 1.05 2.12 11.57
C LEU A 27 1.34 1.27 12.80
N ALA A 28 2.39 0.46 12.75
CA ALA A 28 2.79 -0.40 13.85
C ALA A 28 4.31 -0.33 14.05
N ALA A 29 4.73 0.09 15.24
CA ALA A 29 6.13 0.18 15.66
C ALA A 29 6.31 -0.65 16.94
N GLY A 30 7.05 -1.75 16.86
CA GLY A 30 7.16 -2.70 17.96
C GLY A 30 5.79 -3.25 18.38
N LEU A 31 5.42 -3.04 19.65
CA LEU A 31 4.11 -3.46 20.19
C LEU A 31 3.01 -2.41 20.02
N ASP A 32 3.38 -1.18 19.71
CA ASP A 32 2.41 -0.10 19.51
C ASP A 32 1.88 -0.12 18.08
N ALA A 33 0.58 -0.20 17.95
CA ALA A 33 -0.05 -0.17 16.64
C ALA A 33 -1.41 0.52 16.64
N HIS A 34 -1.70 1.14 15.52
CA HIS A 34 -2.96 1.82 15.28
C HIS A 34 -3.47 1.52 13.87
N VAL A 35 -4.75 1.17 13.78
CA VAL A 35 -5.50 1.07 12.52
C VAL A 35 -6.50 2.20 12.48
N TRP A 36 -6.47 3.00 11.43
CA TRP A 36 -7.42 4.10 11.21
C TRP A 36 -8.30 3.81 10.00
N GLN A 37 -9.56 4.15 10.15
CA GLN A 37 -10.54 4.24 9.08
C GLN A 37 -11.47 5.42 9.43
N GLN A 38 -11.12 6.61 9.01
CA GLN A 38 -11.83 7.83 9.36
C GLN A 38 -12.00 8.72 8.14
N ARG A 39 -13.13 9.43 8.05
CA ARG A 39 -13.43 10.32 6.93
C ARG A 39 -12.36 11.37 6.65
N SER A 40 -11.68 11.84 7.66
CA SER A 40 -10.57 12.80 7.51
C SER A 40 -9.60 12.64 8.66
N VAL A 41 -8.37 12.28 8.31
CA VAL A 41 -7.25 12.19 9.24
C VAL A 41 -6.08 12.97 8.66
N GLN A 42 -5.33 13.64 9.50
CA GLN A 42 -4.01 14.15 9.18
C GLN A 42 -3.11 13.94 10.39
N LEU A 43 -2.06 13.17 10.21
CA LEU A 43 -1.08 12.83 11.23
C LEU A 43 0.28 13.33 10.79
N ALA A 44 1.05 13.86 11.74
CA ALA A 44 2.47 14.14 11.55
C ALA A 44 3.19 13.73 12.83
N TRP A 45 4.04 12.71 12.73
CA TRP A 45 4.86 12.24 13.84
C TRP A 45 6.33 12.52 13.54
N HIS A 46 7.01 13.14 14.48
CA HIS A 46 8.39 13.55 14.27
C HIS A 46 9.41 12.46 14.56
N SER A 47 9.04 11.34 15.20
CA SER A 47 10.01 10.26 15.35
C SER A 47 9.38 8.94 15.83
N ALA A 48 9.45 7.89 15.02
CA ALA A 48 9.45 6.53 15.50
C ALA A 48 10.91 6.10 15.69
N ARG A 49 11.30 5.78 16.93
CA ARG A 49 12.59 5.18 17.23
C ARG A 49 12.42 3.68 17.17
N LEU A 50 13.20 3.03 16.31
CA LEU A 50 13.25 1.58 16.24
C LEU A 50 14.57 1.08 16.80
N GLU A 51 14.49 0.17 17.75
CA GLU A 51 15.64 -0.62 18.17
C GLU A 51 16.02 -1.62 17.06
N ALA A 52 17.26 -2.10 17.06
CA ALA A 52 17.80 -2.95 15.98
C ALA A 52 17.02 -4.26 15.75
N SER A 53 16.25 -4.72 16.73
CA SER A 53 15.40 -5.92 16.65
C SER A 53 13.95 -5.63 16.27
N GLU A 54 13.56 -4.36 16.18
CA GLU A 54 12.18 -3.95 15.93
C GLU A 54 11.93 -3.74 14.45
N GLN A 55 10.67 -3.92 14.06
CA GLN A 55 10.18 -3.65 12.72
C GLN A 55 9.13 -2.54 12.76
N LEU A 56 9.17 -1.66 11.76
CA LEU A 56 8.09 -0.72 11.49
C LEU A 56 7.25 -1.28 10.34
N TRP A 57 5.98 -1.51 10.61
CA TRP A 57 4.99 -1.91 9.61
C TRP A 57 4.09 -0.72 9.28
N LEU A 58 4.03 -0.36 8.03
CA LEU A 58 3.13 0.65 7.50
C LEU A 58 2.31 0.00 6.39
N ALA A 59 0.99 0.23 6.38
CA ALA A 59 0.15 -0.30 5.33
C ALA A 59 -1.04 0.61 5.03
N VAL A 60 -1.46 0.62 3.78
CA VAL A 60 -2.75 1.15 3.32
C VAL A 60 -3.53 0.02 2.66
N ALA A 61 -4.84 0.08 2.76
CA ALA A 61 -5.76 -0.89 2.19
C ALA A 61 -7.01 -0.13 1.71
N ASP A 62 -7.37 -0.34 0.45
CA ASP A 62 -8.56 0.21 -0.18
C ASP A 62 -9.64 -0.87 -0.25
N GLY A 63 -10.81 -0.58 0.25
CA GLY A 63 -11.94 -1.50 0.23
C GLY A 63 -12.67 -1.47 -1.10
N VAL A 64 -12.65 -2.57 -1.84
CA VAL A 64 -13.23 -2.65 -3.19
C VAL A 64 -14.74 -2.40 -3.18
N ALA A 65 -15.17 -1.31 -3.86
CA ALA A 65 -16.54 -0.83 -3.84
C ALA A 65 -17.53 -1.76 -4.60
N ALA A 66 -17.04 -2.58 -5.52
CA ALA A 66 -17.87 -3.50 -6.30
C ALA A 66 -18.36 -4.71 -5.50
N GLY A 67 -17.69 -5.02 -4.36
CA GLY A 67 -18.05 -6.11 -3.46
C GLY A 67 -18.90 -5.67 -2.26
N PRO A 68 -19.36 -6.61 -1.44
CA PRO A 68 -20.04 -6.30 -0.19
C PRO A 68 -19.03 -5.72 0.81
N ASP A 69 -19.38 -4.59 1.43
CA ASP A 69 -18.69 -3.99 2.60
C ASP A 69 -17.14 -3.88 2.49
N GLY A 70 -16.65 -3.18 1.45
CA GLY A 70 -15.22 -2.88 1.28
C GLY A 70 -14.60 -2.18 2.50
N ALA A 71 -15.34 -1.31 3.17
CA ALA A 71 -14.89 -0.64 4.39
C ALA A 71 -14.63 -1.62 5.55
N LEU A 72 -15.44 -2.67 5.67
CA LEU A 72 -15.18 -3.75 6.63
C LEU A 72 -13.93 -4.54 6.22
N ALA A 73 -13.81 -4.87 4.93
CA ALA A 73 -12.72 -5.67 4.40
C ALA A 73 -11.35 -5.02 4.70
N SER A 74 -11.16 -3.77 4.30
CA SER A 74 -9.89 -3.04 4.50
C SER A 74 -9.50 -2.93 5.98
N ARG A 75 -10.43 -2.51 6.84
CA ARG A 75 -10.18 -2.35 8.28
C ARG A 75 -9.89 -3.68 8.97
N THR A 76 -10.72 -4.71 8.70
CA THR A 76 -10.58 -5.99 9.42
C THR A 76 -9.36 -6.77 8.94
N PHE A 77 -8.99 -6.63 7.66
CA PHE A 77 -7.74 -7.20 7.17
C PHE A 77 -6.50 -6.56 7.82
N LEU A 78 -6.41 -5.21 7.86
CA LEU A 78 -5.29 -4.55 8.54
C LEU A 78 -5.25 -4.86 10.04
N THR A 79 -6.40 -5.07 10.69
CA THR A 79 -6.46 -5.53 12.08
C THR A 79 -5.89 -6.95 12.22
N ALA A 80 -6.22 -7.86 11.30
CA ALA A 80 -5.67 -9.22 11.28
C ALA A 80 -4.17 -9.20 10.99
N LEU A 81 -3.71 -8.33 10.08
CA LEU A 81 -2.29 -8.15 9.77
C LEU A 81 -1.51 -7.71 11.01
N HIS A 82 -2.00 -6.69 11.73
CA HIS A 82 -1.37 -6.26 12.96
C HIS A 82 -1.31 -7.38 14.02
N GLN A 83 -2.42 -8.08 14.27
CA GLN A 83 -2.46 -9.18 15.24
C GLN A 83 -1.52 -10.33 14.86
N THR A 84 -1.32 -10.56 13.57
CA THR A 84 -0.43 -11.61 13.09
C THR A 84 1.02 -11.19 13.23
N GLN A 85 1.39 -9.97 12.80
CA GLN A 85 2.77 -9.48 12.92
C GLN A 85 3.22 -9.44 14.40
N ALA A 86 2.36 -8.99 15.32
CA ALA A 86 2.66 -8.90 16.76
C ALA A 86 2.95 -10.28 17.41
N THR A 87 2.46 -11.37 16.80
CA THR A 87 2.66 -12.74 17.29
C THR A 87 3.63 -13.57 16.43
N SER A 88 4.11 -13.00 15.34
CA SER A 88 5.06 -13.67 14.43
C SER A 88 6.50 -13.61 14.99
N PRO A 89 7.33 -14.61 14.69
CA PRO A 89 8.75 -14.54 15.00
C PRO A 89 9.39 -13.29 14.36
N PRO A 90 10.37 -12.63 15.02
CA PRO A 90 11.00 -11.42 14.49
C PRO A 90 11.69 -11.59 13.13
N ASN A 91 12.07 -12.81 12.78
CA ASN A 91 12.70 -13.18 11.51
C ASN A 91 11.71 -13.77 10.48
N ALA A 92 10.42 -13.76 10.76
CA ALA A 92 9.41 -14.21 9.80
C ALA A 92 9.49 -13.39 8.53
N ALA A 93 9.43 -14.04 7.37
CA ALA A 93 9.37 -13.35 6.09
C ALA A 93 8.07 -12.51 6.01
N PRO A 94 8.14 -11.20 5.71
CA PRO A 94 6.95 -10.34 5.72
C PRO A 94 5.81 -10.84 4.83
N GLY A 95 6.10 -11.40 3.64
CA GLY A 95 5.09 -12.01 2.79
C GLY A 95 4.36 -13.19 3.44
N SER A 96 5.06 -14.00 4.22
CA SER A 96 4.45 -15.11 4.97
C SER A 96 3.55 -14.60 6.10
N VAL A 97 3.90 -13.48 6.74
CA VAL A 97 3.05 -12.82 7.74
C VAL A 97 1.75 -12.32 7.11
N VAL A 98 1.81 -11.72 5.90
CA VAL A 98 0.62 -11.28 5.16
C VAL A 98 -0.27 -12.46 4.80
N ARG A 99 0.29 -13.58 4.31
CA ARG A 99 -0.49 -14.81 4.00
C ARG A 99 -1.16 -15.36 5.27
N ALA A 100 -0.42 -15.50 6.37
CA ALA A 100 -1.00 -15.95 7.64
C ALA A 100 -2.07 -14.98 8.19
N ALA A 101 -1.92 -13.68 7.95
CA ALA A 101 -2.95 -12.70 8.28
C ALA A 101 -4.21 -12.89 7.43
N HIS A 102 -4.05 -13.19 6.14
CA HIS A 102 -5.16 -13.50 5.23
C HIS A 102 -5.92 -14.75 5.71
N ASP A 103 -5.22 -15.82 6.05
CA ASP A 103 -5.87 -17.05 6.56
C ASP A 103 -6.66 -16.79 7.85
N LYS A 104 -6.08 -16.05 8.80
CA LYS A 104 -6.77 -15.64 10.03
C LYS A 104 -7.97 -14.74 9.75
N TRP A 105 -7.86 -13.83 8.78
CA TRP A 105 -8.95 -12.96 8.37
C TRP A 105 -10.09 -13.76 7.77
N GLN A 106 -9.80 -14.71 6.87
CA GLN A 106 -10.75 -15.66 6.32
C GLN A 106 -11.49 -16.42 7.44
N ALA A 107 -10.74 -17.08 8.33
CA ALA A 107 -11.31 -17.88 9.42
C ALA A 107 -12.22 -17.06 10.33
N ARG A 108 -11.90 -15.78 10.56
CA ARG A 108 -12.64 -14.94 11.51
C ARG A 108 -13.83 -14.22 10.88
N HIS A 109 -13.69 -13.77 9.63
CA HIS A 109 -14.64 -12.83 9.02
C HIS A 109 -15.46 -13.40 7.89
N LEU A 110 -15.10 -14.56 7.32
CA LEU A 110 -15.90 -15.19 6.28
C LEU A 110 -17.26 -15.62 6.83
N ARG A 111 -18.31 -15.05 6.28
CA ARG A 111 -19.72 -15.34 6.55
C ARG A 111 -20.49 -15.18 5.24
N PRO A 112 -21.70 -15.72 5.08
CA PRO A 112 -22.52 -15.49 3.88
C PRO A 112 -22.71 -14.00 3.54
N ALA A 113 -22.82 -13.15 4.55
CA ALA A 113 -23.01 -11.71 4.37
C ALA A 113 -21.72 -10.95 3.98
N THR A 114 -20.54 -11.52 4.18
CA THR A 114 -19.24 -10.89 3.88
C THR A 114 -18.47 -11.62 2.79
N GLN A 115 -19.00 -12.71 2.27
CA GLN A 115 -18.40 -13.42 1.14
C GLN A 115 -18.28 -12.49 -0.06
N GLY A 116 -17.11 -12.43 -0.67
CA GLY A 116 -16.79 -11.49 -1.75
C GLY A 116 -16.35 -10.10 -1.29
N ALA A 117 -16.39 -9.79 0.02
CA ALA A 117 -15.82 -8.54 0.53
C ALA A 117 -14.30 -8.51 0.27
N SER A 118 -13.84 -7.45 -0.35
CA SER A 118 -12.47 -7.39 -0.91
C SER A 118 -11.75 -6.10 -0.54
N THR A 119 -10.43 -6.17 -0.48
CA THR A 119 -9.56 -5.03 -0.25
C THR A 119 -8.21 -5.19 -0.95
N THR A 120 -7.60 -4.08 -1.31
CA THR A 120 -6.20 -4.03 -1.72
C THR A 120 -5.28 -4.07 -0.50
N LEU A 121 -3.98 -4.14 -0.76
CA LEU A 121 -2.92 -3.93 0.22
C LEU A 121 -1.71 -3.30 -0.46
N ALA A 122 -1.19 -2.22 0.12
CA ALA A 122 0.19 -1.80 -0.08
C ALA A 122 0.83 -1.62 1.30
N ALA A 123 1.92 -2.35 1.55
CA ALA A 123 2.59 -2.36 2.83
C ALA A 123 4.12 -2.24 2.68
N VAL A 124 4.77 -1.66 3.68
CA VAL A 124 6.22 -1.72 3.86
C VAL A 124 6.56 -2.24 5.25
N VAL A 125 7.60 -3.05 5.30
CA VAL A 125 8.22 -3.53 6.52
C VAL A 125 9.65 -3.02 6.55
N LEU A 126 9.97 -2.24 7.56
CA LEU A 126 11.27 -1.62 7.74
C LEU A 126 11.98 -2.26 8.93
N ALA A 127 13.18 -2.75 8.68
CA ALA A 127 14.06 -3.30 9.70
C ALA A 127 15.49 -2.82 9.41
N ASN A 128 16.07 -2.02 10.30
CA ASN A 128 17.36 -1.36 10.07
C ASN A 128 17.39 -0.51 8.79
N ASP A 129 18.18 -0.91 7.80
CA ASP A 129 18.29 -0.29 6.47
C ASP A 129 17.54 -1.08 5.38
N GLN A 130 16.83 -2.13 5.75
CA GLN A 130 16.08 -2.97 4.82
C GLN A 130 14.62 -2.54 4.74
N CYS A 131 14.10 -2.50 3.52
CA CYS A 131 12.69 -2.31 3.21
C CYS A 131 12.19 -3.53 2.46
N THR A 132 11.09 -4.10 2.93
CA THR A 132 10.29 -5.05 2.15
C THR A 132 8.96 -4.37 1.81
N ALA A 133 8.75 -4.06 0.54
CA ALA A 133 7.48 -3.60 0.02
C ALA A 133 6.65 -4.81 -0.42
N ILE A 134 5.37 -4.81 -0.07
CA ILE A 134 4.42 -5.89 -0.39
C ILE A 134 3.14 -5.25 -0.90
N ASN A 135 2.60 -5.74 -2.01
CA ASN A 135 1.27 -5.34 -2.42
C ASN A 135 0.43 -6.48 -3.00
N CYS A 136 -0.89 -6.30 -2.92
CA CYS A 136 -1.93 -7.02 -3.62
C CYS A 136 -2.97 -5.99 -4.06
N GLY A 137 -3.27 -5.91 -5.35
CA GLY A 137 -4.11 -4.85 -5.91
C GLY A 137 -3.30 -3.74 -6.57
N ASP A 138 -3.86 -2.55 -6.66
CA ASP A 138 -3.34 -1.36 -7.32
C ASP A 138 -2.98 -0.21 -6.35
N SER A 139 -3.17 -0.39 -5.06
CA SER A 139 -2.52 0.47 -4.06
C SER A 139 -1.00 0.34 -4.18
N ARG A 140 -0.28 1.45 -4.10
CA ARG A 140 1.13 1.52 -4.50
C ARG A 140 2.07 1.89 -3.37
N VAL A 141 3.32 1.45 -3.53
CA VAL A 141 4.49 1.86 -2.74
C VAL A 141 5.50 2.51 -3.66
N TRP A 142 5.96 3.71 -3.32
CA TRP A 142 7.06 4.39 -4.01
C TRP A 142 8.22 4.64 -3.05
N ARG A 143 9.42 4.63 -3.63
CA ARG A 143 10.60 5.23 -3.01
C ARG A 143 10.90 6.56 -3.70
N LEU A 144 10.97 7.61 -2.92
CA LEU A 144 11.34 8.95 -3.35
C LEU A 144 12.78 9.20 -2.90
N ARG A 145 13.63 9.53 -3.86
CA ARG A 145 15.04 9.86 -3.59
C ARG A 145 15.40 11.17 -4.23
N ALA A 146 15.94 12.08 -3.42
CA ALA A 146 16.49 13.36 -3.92
C ALA A 146 17.84 13.10 -4.58
N SER A 147 18.07 13.72 -5.75
CA SER A 147 19.38 13.73 -6.38
C SER A 147 20.24 14.79 -5.71
N PRO A 148 21.43 14.46 -5.18
CA PRO A 148 22.33 15.46 -4.58
C PRO A 148 22.80 16.53 -5.56
N GLN A 149 22.80 16.24 -6.88
CA GLN A 149 23.33 17.15 -7.90
C GLN A 149 22.26 18.05 -8.53
N SER A 150 21.01 17.60 -8.64
CA SER A 150 19.98 18.29 -9.42
C SER A 150 18.78 18.79 -8.60
N GLN A 151 18.74 18.52 -7.31
CA GLN A 151 17.57 18.80 -6.45
C GLN A 151 16.25 18.17 -6.94
N THR A 152 16.31 17.34 -7.99
CA THR A 152 15.14 16.61 -8.48
C THR A 152 14.88 15.40 -7.59
N VAL A 153 13.60 15.05 -7.44
CA VAL A 153 13.18 13.87 -6.71
C VAL A 153 12.72 12.82 -7.72
N THR A 154 13.33 11.64 -7.64
CA THR A 154 12.90 10.49 -8.43
C THR A 154 11.89 9.68 -7.63
N TRP A 155 10.75 9.37 -8.23
CA TRP A 155 9.75 8.46 -7.71
C TRP A 155 9.90 7.10 -8.37
N LEU A 156 10.35 6.10 -7.63
CA LEU A 156 10.48 4.73 -8.10
C LEU A 156 9.37 3.90 -7.46
N GLN A 157 8.46 3.38 -8.26
CA GLN A 157 7.44 2.44 -7.79
C GLN A 157 8.11 1.11 -7.42
N LEU A 158 7.88 0.66 -6.19
CA LEU A 158 8.38 -0.61 -5.65
C LEU A 158 7.32 -1.72 -5.71
N SER A 159 6.05 -1.33 -5.75
CA SER A 159 4.91 -2.24 -5.94
C SER A 159 4.69 -2.55 -7.42
N LYS A 160 3.91 -3.59 -7.69
CA LYS A 160 3.42 -3.89 -9.04
C LYS A 160 1.90 -3.97 -8.98
N ASP A 161 1.22 -3.18 -9.81
CA ASP A 161 -0.23 -3.19 -9.84
C ASP A 161 -0.76 -4.53 -10.37
N HIS A 162 -1.81 -5.03 -9.78
CA HIS A 162 -2.51 -6.21 -10.23
C HIS A 162 -3.78 -5.80 -11.00
N THR A 163 -3.58 -5.16 -12.15
CA THR A 163 -4.65 -4.71 -13.05
C THR A 163 -4.56 -5.42 -14.40
N ALA A 164 -5.65 -5.42 -15.15
CA ALA A 164 -5.65 -5.95 -16.53
C ALA A 164 -4.65 -5.20 -17.42
N TRP A 165 -4.44 -3.89 -17.18
CA TRP A 165 -3.44 -3.09 -17.88
C TRP A 165 -2.02 -3.64 -17.71
N GLU A 166 -1.62 -3.95 -16.50
CA GLU A 166 -0.30 -4.53 -16.20
C GLU A 166 -0.12 -5.91 -16.85
N THR A 167 -1.19 -6.69 -16.95
CA THR A 167 -1.17 -7.96 -17.68
C THR A 167 -0.91 -7.74 -19.17
N LEU A 168 -1.64 -6.80 -19.80
CA LEU A 168 -1.43 -6.46 -21.20
C LEU A 168 0.00 -5.96 -21.50
N LEU A 169 0.56 -5.16 -20.59
CA LEU A 169 1.96 -4.71 -20.71
C LEU A 169 2.94 -5.88 -20.65
N ALA A 170 2.76 -6.80 -19.69
CA ALA A 170 3.64 -7.94 -19.50
C ALA A 170 3.61 -8.92 -20.69
N GLU A 171 2.46 -9.02 -21.37
CA GLU A 171 2.27 -9.86 -22.56
C GLU A 171 2.66 -9.18 -23.87
N GLY A 172 3.03 -7.90 -23.82
CA GLY A 172 3.40 -7.12 -25.01
C GLY A 172 2.21 -6.69 -25.87
N HIS A 173 0.98 -6.77 -25.32
CA HIS A 173 -0.25 -6.34 -25.99
C HIS A 173 -0.53 -4.84 -25.81
N ALA A 174 0.23 -4.15 -24.96
CA ALA A 174 0.13 -2.72 -24.71
C ALA A 174 1.51 -2.07 -24.64
N ILE A 175 1.55 -0.74 -24.81
CA ILE A 175 2.78 0.05 -24.73
C ILE A 175 2.69 0.95 -23.50
N ALA A 176 3.72 0.91 -22.65
CA ALA A 176 3.81 1.77 -21.46
C ALA A 176 3.57 3.26 -21.80
N GLY A 177 2.81 3.94 -20.96
CA GLY A 177 2.46 5.35 -21.17
C GLY A 177 1.28 5.60 -22.13
N GLN A 178 0.68 4.56 -22.71
CA GLN A 178 -0.46 4.68 -23.61
C GLN A 178 -1.79 4.20 -23.01
N GLN A 179 -1.89 4.07 -21.69
CA GLN A 179 -3.09 3.58 -21.01
C GLN A 179 -4.36 4.34 -21.38
N SER A 180 -4.27 5.66 -21.58
CA SER A 180 -5.42 6.50 -21.97
C SER A 180 -5.98 6.18 -23.36
N ALA A 181 -5.24 5.47 -24.21
CA ALA A 181 -5.70 5.01 -25.53
C ALA A 181 -6.53 3.72 -25.45
N TYR A 182 -6.58 3.08 -24.29
CA TYR A 182 -7.32 1.84 -24.07
C TYR A 182 -8.59 2.10 -23.28
N ALA A 183 -9.55 1.17 -23.36
CA ALA A 183 -10.77 1.28 -22.59
C ALA A 183 -10.48 1.26 -21.09
N SER A 184 -11.22 2.03 -20.30
CA SER A 184 -11.03 2.15 -18.84
C SER A 184 -11.15 0.82 -18.08
N ILE A 185 -11.83 -0.16 -18.67
CA ILE A 185 -11.95 -1.51 -18.09
C ILE A 185 -10.59 -2.17 -17.85
N TYR A 186 -9.55 -1.83 -18.61
CA TYR A 186 -8.22 -2.35 -18.39
C TYR A 186 -7.50 -1.79 -17.14
N GLY A 187 -8.03 -0.73 -16.53
CA GLY A 187 -7.65 -0.28 -15.20
C GLY A 187 -8.23 -1.14 -14.06
N GLY A 188 -9.16 -2.05 -14.38
CA GLY A 188 -9.82 -2.86 -13.36
C GLY A 188 -8.87 -3.83 -12.64
N LEU A 189 -9.15 -4.07 -11.35
CA LEU A 189 -8.41 -5.00 -10.52
C LEU A 189 -8.55 -6.44 -11.00
N MET A 190 -7.41 -7.13 -11.14
CA MET A 190 -7.35 -8.57 -11.44
C MET A 190 -7.13 -9.40 -10.17
N HIS A 191 -6.46 -8.85 -9.16
CA HIS A 191 -6.21 -9.50 -7.89
C HIS A 191 -6.38 -8.53 -6.73
N CYS A 192 -7.05 -9.00 -5.70
CA CYS A 192 -7.20 -8.34 -4.39
C CYS A 192 -7.34 -9.40 -3.29
N LEU A 193 -7.33 -8.97 -2.05
CA LEU A 193 -7.60 -9.83 -0.91
C LEU A 193 -9.11 -9.96 -0.76
N THR A 194 -9.66 -11.17 -0.91
CA THR A 194 -11.12 -11.41 -0.96
C THR A 194 -11.54 -12.46 0.04
N LEU A 195 -12.60 -12.20 0.83
CA LEU A 195 -13.22 -13.18 1.72
C LEU A 195 -13.96 -14.25 0.90
N GLY A 196 -13.64 -15.51 1.16
CA GLY A 196 -14.25 -16.67 0.49
C GLY A 196 -13.59 -17.01 -0.85
N HIS A 197 -12.52 -16.29 -1.25
CA HIS A 197 -11.71 -16.71 -2.38
C HIS A 197 -10.60 -17.65 -1.86
N THR A 198 -10.74 -18.92 -2.12
CA THR A 198 -9.73 -19.95 -1.87
C THR A 198 -9.30 -20.54 -3.19
N SER A 199 -8.09 -21.08 -3.26
CA SER A 199 -7.56 -21.77 -4.44
C SER A 199 -8.43 -22.95 -4.93
N ASP A 200 -9.36 -23.42 -4.07
CA ASP A 200 -10.26 -24.55 -4.34
C ASP A 200 -11.70 -24.11 -4.69
N SER A 201 -11.97 -22.83 -4.93
CA SER A 201 -13.30 -22.43 -5.37
C SER A 201 -13.55 -22.98 -6.78
N ASP A 202 -14.25 -24.11 -6.84
CA ASP A 202 -14.86 -24.63 -8.04
C ASP A 202 -15.56 -23.47 -8.79
N VAL A 203 -14.97 -23.08 -9.90
CA VAL A 203 -15.66 -22.28 -10.91
C VAL A 203 -16.77 -23.20 -11.43
N HIS A 204 -17.97 -23.11 -10.87
CA HIS A 204 -19.14 -23.75 -11.45
C HIS A 204 -19.30 -23.19 -12.87
N ASP A 205 -19.26 -24.13 -13.80
CA ASP A 205 -19.66 -24.03 -15.19
C ASP A 205 -21.09 -23.45 -15.32
N ASP A 206 -21.18 -22.13 -15.36
CA ASP A 206 -22.26 -21.41 -16.03
C ASP A 206 -21.67 -20.43 -17.05
N ALA A 207 -20.67 -20.89 -17.78
CA ALA A 207 -19.97 -20.14 -18.83
C ALA A 207 -20.51 -20.52 -20.21
N ASP A 208 -21.81 -20.28 -20.43
CA ASP A 208 -22.31 -20.06 -21.79
C ASP A 208 -22.49 -18.55 -21.97
N ALA A 209 -21.43 -17.81 -22.21
CA ALA A 209 -21.49 -16.53 -22.92
C ALA A 209 -20.35 -15.56 -22.67
N TYR A 210 -19.14 -15.85 -22.56
CA TYR A 210 -18.02 -14.96 -22.85
C TYR A 210 -16.72 -15.75 -22.64
N GLU A 211 -16.38 -16.59 -23.61
CA GLU A 211 -15.00 -17.04 -23.81
C GLU A 211 -14.16 -15.84 -24.30
N ASP A 212 -13.98 -14.86 -23.46
CA ASP A 212 -12.94 -13.89 -23.65
C ASP A 212 -11.66 -14.39 -22.99
N GLU A 213 -10.55 -14.28 -23.71
CA GLU A 213 -9.19 -14.69 -23.32
C GLU A 213 -8.73 -14.13 -21.96
N ILE A 214 -9.49 -13.22 -21.35
CA ILE A 214 -9.24 -12.62 -20.03
C ILE A 214 -9.46 -13.62 -18.88
N GLY A 215 -10.30 -14.65 -19.06
CA GLY A 215 -10.62 -15.63 -18.01
C GLY A 215 -9.52 -16.66 -17.67
N ARG A 216 -8.41 -16.69 -18.42
CA ARG A 216 -7.32 -17.67 -18.25
C ARG A 216 -6.20 -17.27 -17.31
N PHE A 217 -6.26 -16.11 -16.67
CA PHE A 217 -5.11 -15.52 -15.97
C PHE A 217 -5.09 -15.72 -14.44
N ALA A 218 -6.07 -16.37 -13.85
CA ALA A 218 -6.02 -16.70 -12.43
C ALA A 218 -5.33 -18.06 -12.24
N GLU A 219 -4.02 -18.06 -12.00
CA GLU A 219 -3.36 -19.26 -11.51
C GLU A 219 -3.84 -19.56 -10.08
N PRO A 220 -4.42 -20.74 -9.80
CA PRO A 220 -5.00 -21.07 -8.49
C PRO A 220 -3.98 -21.17 -7.35
N GLU A 221 -2.70 -21.27 -7.67
CA GLU A 221 -1.66 -21.67 -6.72
C GLU A 221 -1.18 -20.57 -5.76
N ASP A 222 -1.48 -19.28 -6.01
CA ASP A 222 -0.97 -18.15 -5.23
C ASP A 222 -2.06 -17.22 -4.67
N CYS A 223 -3.02 -17.77 -3.94
CA CYS A 223 -3.98 -16.93 -3.22
C CYS A 223 -3.50 -16.64 -1.78
N PRO A 224 -3.33 -15.36 -1.36
CA PRO A 224 -3.38 -14.16 -2.19
C PRO A 224 -2.13 -14.00 -3.05
N LYS A 225 -2.29 -13.48 -4.27
CA LYS A 225 -1.16 -13.12 -5.14
C LYS A 225 -0.48 -11.87 -4.58
N LEU A 226 0.73 -12.03 -4.07
CA LEU A 226 1.51 -10.94 -3.49
C LEU A 226 2.70 -10.62 -4.39
N HIS A 227 2.87 -9.34 -4.70
CA HIS A 227 4.17 -8.85 -5.16
C HIS A 227 5.02 -8.46 -3.95
N VAL A 228 6.27 -8.92 -3.90
CA VAL A 228 7.21 -8.65 -2.80
C VAL A 228 8.50 -8.12 -3.39
N HIS A 229 8.90 -6.91 -2.98
CA HIS A 229 10.14 -6.27 -3.41
C HIS A 229 11.00 -5.92 -2.21
N GLN A 230 12.27 -6.29 -2.24
CA GLN A 230 13.23 -5.98 -1.19
C GLN A 230 14.29 -5.00 -1.68
N SER A 231 14.56 -3.98 -0.89
CA SER A 231 15.58 -2.98 -1.20
C SER A 231 16.18 -2.37 0.06
N ARG A 232 17.31 -1.71 -0.08
CA ARG A 232 17.88 -0.88 0.99
C ARG A 232 17.29 0.52 0.96
N VAL A 233 17.13 1.11 2.14
CA VAL A 233 16.73 2.49 2.35
C VAL A 233 17.94 3.28 2.84
N GLU A 234 18.31 4.31 2.12
CA GLU A 234 19.39 5.22 2.49
C GLU A 234 18.86 6.38 3.35
N GLY A 235 19.76 7.10 4.01
CA GLY A 235 19.38 8.34 4.71
C GLY A 235 18.75 9.34 3.76
N GLY A 236 17.65 9.96 4.16
CA GLY A 236 16.90 10.90 3.32
C GLY A 236 15.90 10.27 2.34
N ASP A 237 15.95 8.96 2.08
CA ASP A 237 14.91 8.30 1.29
C ASP A 237 13.55 8.42 1.97
N VAL A 238 12.52 8.64 1.16
CA VAL A 238 11.12 8.60 1.60
C VAL A 238 10.45 7.40 0.96
N LEU A 239 9.75 6.61 1.77
CA LEU A 239 8.80 5.61 1.30
C LEU A 239 7.40 6.20 1.41
N LEU A 240 6.64 6.15 0.32
CA LEU A 240 5.28 6.66 0.25
C LEU A 240 4.36 5.53 -0.20
N LEU A 241 3.35 5.25 0.62
CA LEU A 241 2.29 4.31 0.33
C LEU A 241 1.02 5.10 0.05
N ALA A 242 0.25 4.71 -0.96
CA ALA A 242 -1.05 5.31 -1.19
C ALA A 242 -2.04 4.34 -1.84
N THR A 243 -3.32 4.55 -1.56
CA THR A 243 -4.43 3.99 -2.33
C THR A 243 -4.54 4.68 -3.70
N ASP A 244 -5.28 4.11 -4.63
CA ASP A 244 -5.44 4.61 -6.01
C ASP A 244 -5.99 6.04 -6.06
N GLY A 245 -6.80 6.47 -5.09
CA GLY A 245 -7.29 7.84 -4.98
C GLY A 245 -6.21 8.93 -5.01
N LEU A 246 -4.93 8.60 -4.75
CA LEU A 246 -3.83 9.54 -4.97
C LEU A 246 -3.42 9.62 -6.44
N HIS A 247 -3.13 8.49 -7.08
CA HIS A 247 -2.54 8.48 -8.42
C HIS A 247 -3.58 8.58 -9.53
N ASP A 248 -4.81 8.30 -9.24
CA ASP A 248 -5.94 8.59 -10.12
C ASP A 248 -6.35 10.07 -10.06
N CYS A 249 -6.22 10.68 -8.88
CA CYS A 249 -6.46 12.11 -8.72
C CYS A 249 -5.30 12.98 -9.23
N LEU A 250 -4.03 12.57 -9.01
CA LEU A 250 -2.82 13.34 -9.31
C LEU A 250 -1.91 12.53 -10.23
N ASP A 251 -1.75 12.97 -11.48
CA ASP A 251 -0.76 12.41 -12.39
C ASP A 251 0.68 12.56 -11.87
N GLU A 252 1.63 11.90 -12.50
CA GLU A 252 3.03 11.88 -12.07
C GLU A 252 3.64 13.29 -12.06
N GLU A 253 3.41 14.08 -13.11
CA GLU A 253 3.93 15.44 -13.22
C GLU A 253 3.48 16.31 -12.05
N LYS A 254 2.18 16.20 -11.69
CA LYS A 254 1.61 16.95 -10.58
C LYS A 254 2.15 16.50 -9.22
N ARG A 255 2.30 15.17 -9.01
CA ARG A 255 2.92 14.65 -7.77
C ARG A 255 4.35 15.14 -7.61
N LEU A 256 5.15 15.10 -8.69
CA LEU A 256 6.52 15.63 -8.70
C LEU A 256 6.57 17.12 -8.39
N ALA A 257 5.69 17.93 -9.01
CA ALA A 257 5.64 19.37 -8.80
C ALA A 257 5.23 19.78 -7.37
N LEU A 258 4.48 18.93 -6.67
CA LEU A 258 4.03 19.18 -5.28
C LEU A 258 5.06 18.76 -4.23
N TRP A 259 6.08 17.98 -4.62
CA TRP A 259 7.06 17.43 -3.68
C TRP A 259 8.35 18.26 -3.68
N ASN A 260 8.74 18.73 -2.51
CA ASN A 260 9.98 19.49 -2.32
C ASN A 260 10.89 18.76 -1.31
N SER A 261 12.08 18.33 -1.76
CA SER A 261 13.05 17.59 -0.93
C SER A 261 13.55 18.37 0.28
N GLU A 262 13.56 19.71 0.20
CA GLU A 262 14.01 20.59 1.27
C GLU A 262 12.94 20.82 2.36
N SER A 263 11.70 20.46 2.06
CA SER A 263 10.60 20.63 3.01
C SER A 263 10.52 19.45 3.98
N SER A 264 9.91 19.69 5.15
CA SER A 264 9.57 18.60 6.06
C SER A 264 8.57 17.62 5.41
N LEU A 265 8.60 16.37 5.84
CA LEU A 265 7.68 15.35 5.35
C LEU A 265 6.22 15.77 5.52
N ALA A 266 5.90 16.37 6.67
CA ALA A 266 4.56 16.87 6.97
C ALA A 266 4.10 17.98 6.01
N VAL A 267 5.00 18.85 5.54
CA VAL A 267 4.69 19.90 4.55
C VAL A 267 4.36 19.27 3.20
N ASN A 268 5.18 18.32 2.74
CA ASN A 268 4.97 17.63 1.47
C ASN A 268 3.64 16.85 1.46
N VAL A 269 3.39 16.07 2.51
CA VAL A 269 2.14 15.29 2.65
C VAL A 269 0.91 16.21 2.72
N ARG A 270 1.04 17.37 3.39
CA ARG A 270 -0.03 18.40 3.40
C ARG A 270 -0.27 19.00 2.02
N ALA A 271 0.78 19.21 1.21
CA ALA A 271 0.64 19.72 -0.15
C ALA A 271 -0.15 18.75 -1.03
N LEU A 272 0.17 17.44 -0.98
CA LEU A 272 -0.60 16.41 -1.67
C LEU A 272 -2.06 16.41 -1.22
N ARG A 273 -2.31 16.38 0.10
CA ARG A 273 -3.67 16.42 0.65
C ARG A 273 -4.46 17.64 0.18
N THR A 274 -3.84 18.81 0.21
CA THR A 274 -4.49 20.07 -0.20
C THR A 274 -4.93 20.02 -1.66
N GLU A 275 -4.10 19.46 -2.52
CA GLU A 275 -4.44 19.34 -3.94
C GLU A 275 -5.55 18.30 -4.19
N VAL A 276 -5.52 17.14 -3.49
CA VAL A 276 -6.63 16.16 -3.53
C VAL A 276 -7.94 16.79 -3.09
N LEU A 277 -7.94 17.55 -1.99
CA LEU A 277 -9.12 18.29 -1.53
C LEU A 277 -9.60 19.34 -2.55
N ARG A 278 -8.66 20.05 -3.18
CA ARG A 278 -8.99 21.07 -4.21
C ARG A 278 -9.64 20.46 -5.44
N ARG A 279 -9.30 19.21 -5.77
CA ARG A 279 -9.89 18.46 -6.89
C ARG A 279 -11.22 17.78 -6.53
N GLY A 280 -11.70 17.94 -5.30
CA GLY A 280 -13.02 17.47 -4.85
C GLY A 280 -13.05 16.02 -4.39
N ILE A 281 -11.90 15.40 -4.15
CA ILE A 281 -11.75 14.01 -3.67
C ILE A 281 -12.58 13.06 -4.57
N PRO A 282 -12.09 12.73 -5.76
CA PRO A 282 -12.84 11.90 -6.72
C PRO A 282 -13.02 10.46 -6.19
N ASP A 283 -12.07 9.97 -5.40
CA ASP A 283 -12.14 8.69 -4.69
C ASP A 283 -11.52 8.80 -3.30
N ASP A 284 -11.77 7.83 -2.43
CA ASP A 284 -11.12 7.74 -1.14
C ASP A 284 -9.60 7.77 -1.33
N CYS A 285 -8.90 8.55 -0.52
CA CYS A 285 -7.47 8.76 -0.68
C CYS A 285 -6.75 8.66 0.64
N THR A 286 -5.91 7.64 0.77
CA THR A 286 -5.09 7.39 1.95
C THR A 286 -3.62 7.40 1.56
N VAL A 287 -2.81 8.16 2.29
CA VAL A 287 -1.37 8.29 2.08
C VAL A 287 -0.62 8.16 3.40
N ILE A 288 0.42 7.34 3.40
CA ILE A 288 1.44 7.29 4.45
C ILE A 288 2.79 7.56 3.80
N ALA A 289 3.55 8.49 4.36
CA ALA A 289 4.94 8.71 3.99
C ALA A 289 5.83 8.53 5.22
N CYS A 290 6.97 7.85 5.05
CA CYS A 290 7.97 7.75 6.09
C CYS A 290 9.36 8.06 5.52
N ARG A 291 10.18 8.76 6.30
CA ARG A 291 11.54 9.16 5.94
C ARG A 291 12.52 8.66 6.98
N ARG A 292 13.58 7.99 6.52
CA ARG A 292 14.69 7.63 7.38
C ARG A 292 15.47 8.89 7.74
N LEU A 293 15.59 9.17 9.02
CA LEU A 293 16.40 10.29 9.50
C LEU A 293 17.87 9.88 9.52
N GLU A 294 18.73 10.75 8.97
CA GLU A 294 20.18 10.56 9.11
C GLU A 294 20.57 10.71 10.59
N GLN A 295 21.35 9.79 11.09
CA GLN A 295 22.00 9.99 12.37
C GLN A 295 22.99 11.16 12.21
N ASN A 296 22.68 12.30 12.79
CA ASN A 296 23.66 13.33 13.01
C ASN A 296 24.81 12.69 13.80
N ARG A 297 25.92 12.40 13.15
CA ARG A 297 27.19 12.15 13.85
C ARG A 297 27.43 13.41 14.66
N GLN A 298 27.00 13.39 15.93
CA GLN A 298 27.43 14.40 16.87
C GLN A 298 28.95 14.37 16.83
N THR A 299 29.52 15.37 16.21
CA THR A 299 30.93 15.75 16.36
C THR A 299 31.07 16.02 17.85
N THR A 300 31.58 15.03 18.57
CA THR A 300 32.15 15.21 19.90
C THR A 300 33.32 16.17 19.72
N PHE A 301 33.13 17.42 20.14
CA PHE A 301 34.22 18.33 20.42
C PHE A 301 34.82 18.02 21.77
#